data_5065396f469ec24f02955641b1ca709c
#
_entry.id   5065396f469ec24f02955641b1ca709c
#
_cell.length_a   1.000
_cell.length_b   1.000
_cell.length_c   1.000
_cell.angle_alpha   90.00
_cell.angle_beta   90.00
_cell.angle_gamma   90.00
#
_symmetry.space_group_name_H-M   'P 1'
#
loop_
_entity.id
_entity.type
_entity.pdbx_description
1 polymer ?
#
loop_
_entity_poly.entity_id
_entity_poly.type
_entity_poly.pdbx_seq_one_letter_code
_entity_poly.pdbx_strand_id
1 'polypeptide(L)'
;MINRFKIFFRIMLLAMTSSLFAVNVTLNVDMSNVTVSEDGVHVAGSFQGWDPAATPLADDDGDGVYTVVVDMSGVTDETVYFKYINGNSWGNDEGVSDPACGGAGGFGSDRFLDVPDEDTVLDPVCFSECIGCDESYVTFHVDMANTEVSDDGVFLGGGVFWPDFHPMSLVADEETLYMIKVALPLGDHYYKFNNGGNDAGYEDGGSLGAEGCGDPDNWGDRTISVGEED
;
A
#
# COMPACT_ATOMS: atom_id res chain seq x y z
N MET A 1 -75.41 -10.82 17.62
CA MET A 1 -74.29 -11.74 17.91
C MET A 1 -73.11 -11.33 17.02
N ILE A 2 -72.17 -10.60 17.58
CA ILE A 2 -71.02 -10.07 16.83
C ILE A 2 -69.82 -10.92 17.21
N ASN A 3 -69.31 -11.68 16.25
CA ASN A 3 -68.21 -12.58 16.40
C ASN A 3 -66.87 -11.79 16.27
N ARG A 4 -66.13 -11.65 17.37
CA ARG A 4 -64.83 -10.96 17.38
C ARG A 4 -63.72 -11.93 16.93
N PHE A 5 -63.22 -11.79 15.74
CA PHE A 5 -62.06 -12.47 15.23
C PHE A 5 -60.82 -11.80 15.84
N LYS A 6 -60.13 -12.48 16.74
CA LYS A 6 -58.81 -12.06 17.27
C LYS A 6 -57.72 -12.54 16.30
N ILE A 7 -57.17 -11.61 15.52
CA ILE A 7 -55.96 -11.84 14.72
C ILE A 7 -54.78 -11.74 15.66
N PHE A 8 -54.13 -12.87 15.95
CA PHE A 8 -52.83 -12.92 16.60
C PHE A 8 -51.74 -12.62 15.57
N PHE A 9 -51.18 -11.41 15.59
CA PHE A 9 -49.98 -11.04 14.83
C PHE A 9 -48.77 -11.62 15.60
N ARG A 10 -48.23 -12.76 15.15
CA ARG A 10 -46.94 -13.28 15.60
C ARG A 10 -45.86 -12.44 14.94
N ILE A 11 -45.23 -11.53 15.67
CA ILE A 11 -43.97 -10.88 15.27
C ILE A 11 -42.90 -11.95 15.39
N MET A 12 -42.47 -12.48 14.25
CA MET A 12 -41.29 -13.35 14.14
C MET A 12 -40.06 -12.43 14.19
N LEU A 13 -39.45 -12.32 15.38
CA LEU A 13 -38.18 -11.64 15.57
C LEU A 13 -37.11 -12.47 14.90
N LEU A 14 -36.71 -12.08 13.68
CA LEU A 14 -35.56 -12.65 12.97
C LEU A 14 -34.30 -12.16 13.71
N ALA A 15 -33.78 -13.00 14.60
CA ALA A 15 -32.46 -12.77 15.17
C ALA A 15 -31.44 -12.88 14.02
N MET A 16 -30.98 -11.76 13.49
CA MET A 16 -29.76 -11.72 12.70
C MET A 16 -28.61 -12.10 13.63
N THR A 17 -28.21 -13.34 13.58
CA THR A 17 -26.91 -13.75 14.10
C THR A 17 -25.87 -13.19 13.13
N SER A 18 -25.27 -12.04 13.45
CA SER A 18 -24.02 -11.65 12.84
C SER A 18 -23.02 -12.76 13.18
N SER A 19 -22.67 -13.57 12.22
CA SER A 19 -21.49 -14.43 12.30
C SER A 19 -20.30 -13.48 12.39
N LEU A 20 -19.71 -13.36 13.56
CA LEU A 20 -18.36 -12.82 13.71
C LEU A 20 -17.44 -13.83 13.02
N PHE A 21 -17.12 -13.61 11.76
CA PHE A 21 -16.00 -14.31 11.14
C PHE A 21 -14.73 -13.80 11.80
N ALA A 22 -13.84 -14.71 12.17
CA ALA A 22 -12.49 -14.35 12.53
C ALA A 22 -11.87 -13.66 11.29
N VAL A 23 -11.33 -12.47 11.46
CA VAL A 23 -10.57 -11.78 10.43
C VAL A 23 -9.10 -11.85 10.81
N ASN A 24 -8.30 -12.49 9.97
CA ASN A 24 -6.88 -12.63 10.18
C ASN A 24 -6.13 -11.69 9.24
N VAL A 25 -5.18 -10.96 9.78
CA VAL A 25 -4.25 -10.16 9.01
C VAL A 25 -2.86 -10.77 9.13
N THR A 26 -2.26 -11.09 8.00
CA THR A 26 -0.86 -11.48 7.94
C THR A 26 0.00 -10.23 7.79
N LEU A 27 0.84 -9.96 8.77
CA LEU A 27 1.81 -8.88 8.78
C LEU A 27 3.18 -9.43 8.38
N ASN A 28 3.86 -8.72 7.49
CA ASN A 28 5.16 -9.10 6.95
C ASN A 28 6.13 -7.94 7.06
N VAL A 29 7.36 -8.20 7.51
CA VAL A 29 8.46 -7.23 7.53
C VAL A 29 9.73 -7.87 6.99
N ASP A 30 10.35 -7.21 6.02
CA ASP A 30 11.65 -7.59 5.49
C ASP A 30 12.75 -6.94 6.34
N MET A 31 13.64 -7.79 6.89
CA MET A 31 14.74 -7.41 7.77
C MET A 31 16.09 -7.45 7.04
N SER A 32 16.12 -7.58 5.72
CA SER A 32 17.37 -7.78 4.94
C SER A 32 18.35 -6.60 5.04
N ASN A 33 17.87 -5.39 5.32
CA ASN A 33 18.68 -4.19 5.49
C ASN A 33 19.22 -3.96 6.90
N VAL A 34 18.87 -4.80 7.89
CA VAL A 34 19.28 -4.66 9.28
C VAL A 34 19.76 -5.99 9.87
N THR A 35 20.62 -5.92 10.90
CA THR A 35 20.99 -7.12 11.64
C THR A 35 19.89 -7.47 12.63
N VAL A 36 19.29 -8.65 12.48
CA VAL A 36 18.23 -9.13 13.37
C VAL A 36 18.78 -9.39 14.77
N SER A 37 18.04 -8.95 15.78
CA SER A 37 18.33 -9.17 17.20
C SER A 37 18.34 -10.66 17.56
N GLU A 38 19.15 -11.06 18.55
CA GLU A 38 19.10 -12.41 19.11
C GLU A 38 17.75 -12.74 19.77
N ASP A 39 16.98 -11.71 20.16
CA ASP A 39 15.62 -11.84 20.70
C ASP A 39 14.54 -11.93 19.60
N GLY A 40 14.94 -12.00 18.33
CA GLY A 40 14.05 -12.12 17.17
C GLY A 40 13.38 -10.80 16.77
N VAL A 41 12.28 -10.91 16.01
CA VAL A 41 11.48 -9.80 15.52
C VAL A 41 10.07 -9.90 16.12
N HIS A 42 9.51 -8.78 16.55
CA HIS A 42 8.18 -8.72 17.14
C HIS A 42 7.35 -7.60 16.51
N VAL A 43 6.05 -7.64 16.74
CA VAL A 43 5.13 -6.52 16.46
C VAL A 43 4.38 -6.16 17.72
N ALA A 44 4.27 -4.87 18.01
CA ALA A 44 3.40 -4.33 19.04
C ALA A 44 2.42 -3.34 18.44
N GLY A 45 1.16 -3.38 18.90
CA GLY A 45 0.14 -2.51 18.37
C GLY A 45 -1.09 -2.38 19.26
N SER A 46 -2.02 -1.54 18.85
CA SER A 46 -3.27 -1.30 19.57
C SER A 46 -4.11 -2.57 19.72
N PHE A 47 -4.01 -3.52 18.79
CA PHE A 47 -4.73 -4.80 18.79
C PHE A 47 -4.34 -5.74 19.93
N GLN A 48 -3.16 -5.57 20.55
CA GLN A 48 -2.67 -6.43 21.63
C GLN A 48 -2.19 -5.66 22.88
N GLY A 49 -2.51 -4.36 22.95
CA GLY A 49 -2.20 -3.52 24.11
C GLY A 49 -0.77 -3.02 24.19
N TRP A 50 -0.04 -2.99 23.05
CA TRP A 50 1.31 -2.45 22.94
C TRP A 50 2.38 -3.19 23.76
N ASP A 51 2.23 -4.51 23.93
CA ASP A 51 3.26 -5.33 24.57
C ASP A 51 4.34 -5.74 23.56
N PRO A 52 5.58 -5.25 23.66
CA PRO A 52 6.63 -5.47 22.67
C PRO A 52 7.13 -6.92 22.60
N ALA A 53 6.78 -7.76 23.56
CA ALA A 53 7.20 -9.16 23.63
C ALA A 53 6.07 -10.15 23.30
N ALA A 54 4.82 -9.67 23.12
CA ALA A 54 3.66 -10.57 23.06
C ALA A 54 3.47 -11.24 21.70
N THR A 55 3.95 -10.65 20.61
CA THR A 55 3.66 -11.11 19.25
C THR A 55 4.94 -11.26 18.44
N PRO A 56 5.63 -12.43 18.54
CA PRO A 56 6.80 -12.72 17.74
C PRO A 56 6.44 -13.02 16.28
N LEU A 57 7.31 -12.63 15.37
CA LEU A 57 7.28 -13.01 13.96
C LEU A 57 8.30 -14.14 13.71
N ALA A 58 8.07 -14.94 12.68
CA ALA A 58 8.95 -16.02 12.26
C ALA A 58 9.38 -15.84 10.79
N ASP A 59 10.62 -16.23 10.51
CA ASP A 59 11.17 -16.39 9.17
C ASP A 59 11.44 -17.91 9.00
N ASP A 60 10.42 -18.64 8.52
CA ASP A 60 10.45 -20.10 8.49
C ASP A 60 11.22 -20.66 7.27
N ASP A 61 11.35 -19.88 6.20
CA ASP A 61 12.02 -20.28 4.96
C ASP A 61 13.42 -19.65 4.80
N GLY A 62 13.76 -18.68 5.64
CA GLY A 62 15.09 -18.09 5.72
C GLY A 62 15.35 -17.05 4.63
N ASP A 63 14.31 -16.39 4.11
CA ASP A 63 14.42 -15.38 3.07
C ASP A 63 14.63 -13.94 3.63
N GLY A 64 14.57 -13.77 4.95
CA GLY A 64 14.70 -12.48 5.65
C GLY A 64 13.38 -11.77 5.89
N VAL A 65 12.26 -12.30 5.41
CA VAL A 65 10.91 -11.77 5.65
C VAL A 65 10.29 -12.46 6.86
N TYR A 66 10.05 -11.68 7.89
CA TYR A 66 9.44 -12.14 9.13
C TYR A 66 7.93 -11.96 9.07
N THR A 67 7.18 -13.02 9.39
CA THR A 67 5.72 -13.12 9.22
C THR A 67 5.02 -13.46 10.52
N VAL A 68 3.83 -12.87 10.74
CA VAL A 68 2.89 -13.27 11.78
C VAL A 68 1.45 -13.11 11.31
N VAL A 69 0.58 -14.02 11.75
CA VAL A 69 -0.87 -13.90 11.56
C VAL A 69 -1.48 -13.36 12.84
N VAL A 70 -2.18 -12.23 12.73
CA VAL A 70 -2.87 -11.56 13.85
C VAL A 70 -4.37 -11.71 13.69
N ASP A 71 -5.05 -12.23 14.71
CA ASP A 71 -6.52 -12.29 14.77
C ASP A 71 -7.09 -10.91 15.14
N MET A 72 -7.77 -10.28 14.20
CA MET A 72 -8.41 -8.96 14.36
C MET A 72 -9.89 -9.06 14.72
N SER A 73 -10.47 -10.26 14.91
CA SER A 73 -11.91 -10.45 15.16
C SER A 73 -12.43 -9.79 16.44
N GLY A 74 -11.55 -9.51 17.39
CA GLY A 74 -11.86 -8.82 18.64
C GLY A 74 -11.60 -7.31 18.61
N VAL A 75 -11.06 -6.80 17.53
CA VAL A 75 -10.75 -5.37 17.37
C VAL A 75 -12.02 -4.62 17.02
N THR A 76 -12.29 -3.53 17.74
CA THR A 76 -13.49 -2.69 17.55
C THR A 76 -13.18 -1.35 16.90
N ASP A 77 -11.91 -1.01 16.80
CA ASP A 77 -11.44 0.20 16.14
C ASP A 77 -11.42 -0.01 14.62
N GLU A 78 -11.79 1.01 13.87
CA GLU A 78 -11.76 0.98 12.39
C GLU A 78 -10.32 0.96 11.86
N THR A 79 -9.39 1.58 12.61
CA THR A 79 -7.96 1.64 12.28
C THR A 79 -7.14 1.16 13.47
N VAL A 80 -6.19 0.28 13.23
CA VAL A 80 -5.19 -0.15 14.22
C VAL A 80 -3.85 0.52 13.94
N TYR A 81 -3.10 0.75 15.01
CA TYR A 81 -1.75 1.30 14.95
C TYR A 81 -0.76 0.27 15.49
N PHE A 82 0.41 0.17 14.87
CA PHE A 82 1.41 -0.81 15.26
C PHE A 82 2.83 -0.40 14.86
N LYS A 83 3.83 -1.13 15.38
CA LYS A 83 5.25 -1.02 15.02
C LYS A 83 5.88 -2.40 14.98
N TYR A 84 6.82 -2.59 14.06
CA TYR A 84 7.76 -3.69 14.14
C TYR A 84 8.89 -3.35 15.12
N ILE A 85 9.43 -4.39 15.76
CA ILE A 85 10.45 -4.26 16.80
C ILE A 85 11.57 -5.26 16.51
N ASN A 86 12.78 -4.78 16.33
CA ASN A 86 13.96 -5.61 16.19
C ASN A 86 14.46 -6.08 17.57
N GLY A 87 13.79 -7.06 18.12
CA GLY A 87 13.92 -7.56 19.50
C GLY A 87 12.57 -7.76 20.16
N ASN A 88 12.54 -7.75 21.49
CA ASN A 88 11.34 -7.98 22.30
C ASN A 88 11.07 -6.85 23.32
N SER A 89 11.66 -5.68 23.12
CA SER A 89 11.57 -4.55 24.06
C SER A 89 11.62 -3.21 23.33
N TRP A 90 11.01 -2.19 23.93
CA TRP A 90 11.05 -0.82 23.41
C TRP A 90 12.47 -0.26 23.35
N GLY A 91 12.71 0.57 22.33
CA GLY A 91 14.01 1.20 22.05
C GLY A 91 14.73 0.60 20.82
N ASN A 92 14.21 -0.51 20.28
CA ASN A 92 14.61 -1.10 19.00
C ASN A 92 13.41 -1.18 18.05
N ASP A 93 12.36 -0.42 18.34
CA ASP A 93 11.19 -0.27 17.50
C ASP A 93 11.50 0.64 16.31
N GLU A 94 10.83 0.35 15.19
CA GLU A 94 10.92 1.20 14.01
C GLU A 94 10.27 2.58 14.24
N GLY A 95 10.64 3.54 13.39
CA GLY A 95 10.00 4.84 13.36
C GLY A 95 9.65 5.22 11.93
N VAL A 96 8.38 5.07 11.55
CA VAL A 96 7.90 5.36 10.20
C VAL A 96 7.18 6.70 10.20
N SER A 97 7.79 7.70 9.56
CA SER A 97 7.23 9.07 9.47
C SER A 97 6.58 9.38 8.13
N ASP A 98 6.74 8.52 7.11
CA ASP A 98 6.09 8.69 5.81
C ASP A 98 4.57 8.51 5.97
N PRO A 99 3.76 9.51 5.60
CA PRO A 99 2.30 9.46 5.74
C PRO A 99 1.63 8.39 4.86
N ALA A 100 2.35 7.77 3.94
CA ALA A 100 1.83 6.67 3.12
C ALA A 100 1.50 5.41 3.95
N CYS A 101 2.28 5.12 4.99
CA CYS A 101 2.05 3.95 5.85
C CYS A 101 2.28 4.21 7.34
N GLY A 102 2.77 5.38 7.71
CA GLY A 102 3.15 5.73 9.07
C GLY A 102 2.87 7.19 9.41
N GLY A 103 3.59 7.72 10.39
CA GLY A 103 3.39 9.11 10.83
C GLY A 103 2.12 9.35 11.62
N ALA A 104 1.39 8.28 11.96
CA ALA A 104 0.12 8.30 12.68
C ALA A 104 0.31 7.86 14.15
N GLY A 105 -0.82 7.68 14.84
CA GLY A 105 -0.83 7.25 16.24
C GLY A 105 -0.37 8.31 17.23
N GLY A 106 -0.25 7.90 18.50
CA GLY A 106 0.04 8.80 19.62
C GLY A 106 1.45 9.39 19.61
N PHE A 107 2.39 8.76 18.93
CA PHE A 107 3.80 9.16 18.86
C PHE A 107 4.23 9.69 17.49
N GLY A 108 3.31 9.69 16.49
CA GLY A 108 3.57 10.25 15.16
C GLY A 108 4.59 9.46 14.33
N SER A 109 4.79 8.18 14.64
CA SER A 109 5.71 7.29 13.93
C SER A 109 5.24 5.83 13.93
N ASP A 110 3.95 5.62 14.20
CA ASP A 110 3.34 4.31 14.17
C ASP A 110 2.82 4.01 12.76
N ARG A 111 2.88 2.74 12.35
CA ARG A 111 2.14 2.28 11.16
C ARG A 111 0.65 2.28 11.47
N PHE A 112 -0.16 2.36 10.45
CA PHE A 112 -1.60 2.23 10.56
C PHE A 112 -2.14 1.23 9.54
N LEU A 113 -3.25 0.61 9.88
CA LEU A 113 -3.99 -0.29 9.02
C LEU A 113 -5.49 -0.12 9.30
N ASP A 114 -6.26 0.16 8.27
CA ASP A 114 -7.72 0.03 8.35
C ASP A 114 -8.06 -1.46 8.42
N VAL A 115 -8.81 -1.84 9.45
CA VAL A 115 -9.12 -3.26 9.72
C VAL A 115 -9.95 -3.80 8.56
N PRO A 116 -9.46 -4.82 7.83
CA PRO A 116 -10.18 -5.35 6.69
C PRO A 116 -11.42 -6.15 7.11
N ASP A 117 -12.35 -6.34 6.17
CA ASP A 117 -13.57 -7.14 6.37
C ASP A 117 -13.34 -8.65 6.16
N GLU A 118 -12.19 -9.04 5.61
CA GLU A 118 -11.83 -10.42 5.28
C GLU A 118 -10.34 -10.70 5.54
N ASP A 119 -9.98 -11.98 5.58
CA ASP A 119 -8.58 -12.40 5.76
C ASP A 119 -7.68 -11.74 4.71
N THR A 120 -6.65 -11.07 5.17
CA THR A 120 -5.77 -10.24 4.32
C THR A 120 -4.30 -10.55 4.59
N VAL A 121 -3.52 -10.65 3.53
CA VAL A 121 -2.05 -10.75 3.59
C VAL A 121 -1.50 -9.41 3.09
N LEU A 122 -0.76 -8.71 3.93
CA LEU A 122 -0.07 -7.48 3.52
C LEU A 122 1.25 -7.84 2.81
N ASP A 123 1.60 -7.05 1.81
CA ASP A 123 2.91 -7.18 1.18
C ASP A 123 4.03 -6.90 2.19
N PRO A 124 5.20 -7.55 2.05
CA PRO A 124 6.35 -7.25 2.89
C PRO A 124 6.80 -5.80 2.73
N VAL A 125 7.10 -5.15 3.84
CA VAL A 125 7.70 -3.81 3.86
C VAL A 125 9.06 -3.86 4.52
N CYS A 126 9.99 -3.05 4.05
CA CYS A 126 11.30 -2.93 4.66
C CYS A 126 11.18 -2.34 6.08
N PHE A 127 11.99 -2.83 7.02
CA PHE A 127 12.00 -2.31 8.40
C PHE A 127 12.30 -0.83 8.40
N SER A 128 11.44 -0.03 9.02
CA SER A 128 11.44 1.43 9.07
C SER A 128 11.03 2.16 7.78
N GLU A 129 10.60 1.43 6.73
CA GLU A 129 10.20 2.01 5.46
C GLU A 129 8.74 1.65 5.12
N CYS A 130 8.13 2.37 4.15
CA CYS A 130 6.78 2.08 3.65
C CYS A 130 6.76 1.21 2.39
N ILE A 131 7.92 0.82 1.88
CA ILE A 131 8.12 0.07 0.63
C ILE A 131 8.96 -1.18 0.89
N GLY A 132 9.08 -2.06 -0.10
CA GLY A 132 9.97 -3.22 -0.04
C GLY A 132 11.46 -2.81 0.05
N CYS A 133 12.31 -3.68 0.58
CA CYS A 133 13.75 -3.42 0.67
C CYS A 133 14.45 -3.42 -0.69
N ASP A 134 13.80 -3.95 -1.71
CA ASP A 134 14.25 -3.97 -3.09
C ASP A 134 13.57 -2.90 -3.96
N GLU A 135 12.97 -1.90 -3.34
CA GLU A 135 12.26 -0.80 -3.99
C GLU A 135 12.87 0.56 -3.64
N SER A 136 12.65 1.54 -4.51
CA SER A 136 12.93 2.96 -4.25
C SER A 136 11.80 3.83 -4.76
N TYR A 137 11.59 4.97 -4.11
CA TYR A 137 10.61 5.96 -4.57
C TYR A 137 11.10 6.71 -5.80
N VAL A 138 10.27 6.73 -6.82
CA VAL A 138 10.46 7.51 -8.04
C VAL A 138 9.37 8.55 -8.17
N THR A 139 9.75 9.80 -8.43
CA THR A 139 8.81 10.86 -8.73
C THR A 139 8.81 11.15 -10.23
N PHE A 140 7.69 10.90 -10.87
CA PHE A 140 7.48 11.18 -12.29
C PHE A 140 6.84 12.56 -12.45
N HIS A 141 7.34 13.31 -13.43
CA HIS A 141 6.78 14.60 -13.82
C HIS A 141 6.48 14.63 -15.31
N VAL A 142 5.36 15.23 -15.70
CA VAL A 142 5.03 15.53 -17.09
C VAL A 142 4.46 16.94 -17.20
N ASP A 143 5.00 17.73 -18.12
CA ASP A 143 4.46 19.06 -18.46
C ASP A 143 3.51 18.96 -19.66
N MET A 144 2.26 19.30 -19.43
CA MET A 144 1.17 19.28 -20.40
C MET A 144 0.96 20.63 -21.11
N ALA A 145 1.90 21.59 -21.00
CA ALA A 145 1.77 22.95 -21.56
C ALA A 145 1.45 22.99 -23.07
N ASN A 146 1.84 21.95 -23.82
CA ASN A 146 1.62 21.87 -25.27
C ASN A 146 0.51 20.89 -25.68
N THR A 147 -0.25 20.35 -24.73
CA THR A 147 -1.28 19.33 -24.98
C THR A 147 -2.52 19.66 -24.15
N GLU A 148 -3.70 19.64 -24.77
CA GLU A 148 -4.96 19.77 -24.06
C GLU A 148 -5.14 18.55 -23.13
N VAL A 149 -5.34 18.81 -21.83
CA VAL A 149 -5.55 17.77 -20.85
C VAL A 149 -6.96 17.21 -20.98
N SER A 150 -7.09 15.88 -21.01
CA SER A 150 -8.37 15.19 -21.00
C SER A 150 -9.18 15.51 -19.75
N ASP A 151 -10.50 15.51 -19.87
CA ASP A 151 -11.42 15.63 -18.71
C ASP A 151 -11.21 14.49 -17.68
N ASP A 152 -10.69 13.33 -18.11
CA ASP A 152 -10.38 12.20 -17.25
C ASP A 152 -9.02 12.34 -16.55
N GLY A 153 -8.20 13.32 -16.93
CA GLY A 153 -6.91 13.64 -16.30
C GLY A 153 -5.69 13.04 -16.97
N VAL A 154 -4.56 13.11 -16.26
CA VAL A 154 -3.23 12.63 -16.69
C VAL A 154 -2.82 11.44 -15.83
N PHE A 155 -2.22 10.45 -16.44
CA PHE A 155 -1.86 9.19 -15.79
C PHE A 155 -0.45 8.74 -16.15
N LEU A 156 0.13 7.95 -15.28
CA LEU A 156 1.29 7.11 -15.54
C LEU A 156 0.81 5.70 -15.84
N GLY A 157 1.36 5.03 -16.87
CA GLY A 157 0.93 3.70 -17.28
C GLY A 157 1.94 3.03 -18.19
N GLY A 158 1.56 1.91 -18.80
CA GLY A 158 2.45 1.12 -19.67
C GLY A 158 3.61 0.45 -18.92
N GLY A 159 4.39 -0.37 -19.59
CA GLY A 159 5.55 -1.02 -19.02
C GLY A 159 5.28 -1.70 -17.67
N VAL A 160 6.00 -1.28 -16.64
CA VAL A 160 5.87 -1.81 -15.25
C VAL A 160 4.49 -1.55 -14.63
N PHE A 161 3.76 -0.57 -15.14
CA PHE A 161 2.42 -0.20 -14.63
C PHE A 161 1.27 -0.92 -15.33
N TRP A 162 1.54 -1.69 -16.40
CA TRP A 162 0.50 -2.41 -17.13
C TRP A 162 -0.16 -3.50 -16.24
N PRO A 163 -1.51 -3.67 -16.24
CA PRO A 163 -2.50 -2.98 -17.11
C PRO A 163 -3.12 -1.71 -16.52
N ASP A 164 -2.62 -1.23 -15.39
CA ASP A 164 -3.24 -0.16 -14.63
C ASP A 164 -2.84 1.25 -15.12
N PHE A 165 -3.68 2.23 -14.77
CA PHE A 165 -3.42 3.66 -14.98
C PHE A 165 -3.37 4.35 -13.62
N HIS A 166 -2.23 4.95 -13.31
CA HIS A 166 -1.99 5.62 -12.04
C HIS A 166 -2.21 7.13 -12.20
N PRO A 167 -3.26 7.71 -11.56
CA PRO A 167 -3.58 9.12 -11.74
C PRO A 167 -2.49 10.03 -11.19
N MET A 168 -2.11 11.03 -11.98
CA MET A 168 -1.16 12.05 -11.61
C MET A 168 -1.87 13.30 -11.09
N SER A 169 -1.27 13.99 -10.14
CA SER A 169 -1.80 15.21 -9.55
C SER A 169 -1.08 16.45 -10.10
N LEU A 170 -1.81 17.54 -10.29
CA LEU A 170 -1.21 18.82 -10.64
C LEU A 170 -0.29 19.29 -9.50
N VAL A 171 0.91 19.71 -9.83
CA VAL A 171 1.86 20.26 -8.85
C VAL A 171 1.30 21.57 -8.29
N ALA A 172 1.42 21.79 -7.00
CA ALA A 172 0.91 23.00 -6.35
C ALA A 172 1.56 24.26 -6.99
N ASP A 173 0.71 25.28 -7.24
CA ASP A 173 1.08 26.56 -7.88
C ASP A 173 1.54 26.44 -9.36
N GLU A 174 1.38 25.28 -9.99
CA GLU A 174 1.62 25.07 -11.42
C GLU A 174 0.30 24.87 -12.19
N GLU A 175 0.29 25.21 -13.48
CA GLU A 175 -0.91 25.11 -14.31
C GLU A 175 -0.91 23.87 -15.23
N THR A 176 0.27 23.35 -15.56
CA THR A 176 0.45 22.30 -16.57
C THR A 176 1.34 21.15 -16.14
N LEU A 177 2.04 21.27 -15.01
CA LEU A 177 2.97 20.27 -14.51
C LEU A 177 2.25 19.26 -13.61
N TYR A 178 2.25 18.00 -14.02
CA TYR A 178 1.67 16.90 -13.26
C TYR A 178 2.75 16.03 -12.65
N MET A 179 2.48 15.45 -11.49
CA MET A 179 3.40 14.56 -10.80
C MET A 179 2.71 13.36 -10.16
N ILE A 180 3.48 12.29 -9.98
CA ILE A 180 3.16 11.16 -9.12
C ILE A 180 4.45 10.61 -8.49
N LYS A 181 4.39 10.22 -7.21
CA LYS A 181 5.44 9.49 -6.52
C LYS A 181 4.99 8.05 -6.33
N VAL A 182 5.76 7.10 -6.79
CA VAL A 182 5.47 5.65 -6.70
C VAL A 182 6.72 4.89 -6.26
N ALA A 183 6.54 3.78 -5.57
CA ALA A 183 7.61 2.82 -5.33
C ALA A 183 7.80 1.96 -6.58
N LEU A 184 9.05 1.70 -6.93
CA LEU A 184 9.42 0.78 -8.01
C LEU A 184 10.55 -0.14 -7.55
N PRO A 185 10.53 -1.40 -7.97
CA PRO A 185 11.67 -2.30 -7.78
C PRO A 185 12.96 -1.70 -8.33
N LEU A 186 14.09 -2.06 -7.73
CA LEU A 186 15.41 -1.71 -8.28
C LEU A 186 15.60 -2.35 -9.67
N GLY A 187 16.21 -1.61 -10.59
CA GLY A 187 16.48 -2.09 -11.94
C GLY A 187 15.91 -1.19 -13.04
N ASP A 188 15.87 -1.75 -14.25
CA ASP A 188 15.44 -1.02 -15.44
C ASP A 188 13.96 -1.27 -15.71
N HIS A 189 13.19 -0.19 -15.90
CA HIS A 189 11.76 -0.24 -16.14
C HIS A 189 11.37 0.57 -17.38
N TYR A 190 10.23 0.16 -17.97
CA TYR A 190 9.56 0.87 -19.04
C TYR A 190 8.28 1.51 -18.53
N TYR A 191 7.92 2.67 -19.08
CA TYR A 191 6.70 3.39 -18.74
C TYR A 191 6.26 4.33 -19.85
N LYS A 192 5.03 4.84 -19.78
CA LYS A 192 4.48 5.92 -20.61
C LYS A 192 3.61 6.85 -19.80
N PHE A 193 3.53 8.09 -20.25
CA PHE A 193 2.48 8.98 -19.81
C PHE A 193 1.21 8.74 -20.66
N ASN A 194 0.06 9.01 -20.05
CA ASN A 194 -1.24 8.79 -20.64
C ASN A 194 -2.18 9.96 -20.33
N ASN A 195 -2.90 10.43 -21.34
CA ASN A 195 -3.85 11.53 -21.23
C ASN A 195 -5.25 10.98 -21.41
N GLY A 196 -5.95 10.67 -20.30
CA GLY A 196 -7.33 10.19 -20.31
C GLY A 196 -7.56 8.78 -19.74
N GLY A 197 -6.53 8.09 -19.21
CA GLY A 197 -6.69 6.82 -18.49
C GLY A 197 -7.24 5.67 -19.33
N ASN A 198 -6.89 5.60 -20.61
CA ASN A 198 -7.32 4.56 -21.54
C ASN A 198 -6.26 4.33 -22.64
N ASP A 199 -6.36 3.21 -23.36
CA ASP A 199 -5.38 2.82 -24.37
C ASP A 199 -5.13 3.84 -25.49
N ALA A 200 -6.11 4.68 -25.80
CA ALA A 200 -5.97 5.71 -26.82
C ALA A 200 -5.23 6.97 -26.34
N GLY A 201 -5.09 7.14 -25.03
CA GLY A 201 -4.47 8.30 -24.39
C GLY A 201 -2.96 8.20 -24.22
N TYR A 202 -2.33 7.08 -24.58
CA TYR A 202 -0.88 6.98 -24.51
C TYR A 202 -0.17 7.94 -25.46
N GLU A 203 0.96 8.47 -25.00
CA GLU A 203 1.87 9.23 -25.86
C GLU A 203 2.35 8.39 -27.07
N ASP A 204 2.62 9.04 -28.19
CA ASP A 204 3.00 8.36 -29.43
C ASP A 204 4.44 7.78 -29.34
N GLY A 205 4.52 6.47 -29.13
CA GLY A 205 5.79 5.75 -29.04
C GLY A 205 6.65 5.86 -30.29
N GLY A 206 6.04 6.01 -31.46
CA GLY A 206 6.79 6.22 -32.71
C GLY A 206 7.57 7.53 -32.71
N SER A 207 6.95 8.62 -32.24
CA SER A 207 7.61 9.92 -32.08
C SER A 207 8.67 9.88 -30.98
N LEU A 208 8.36 9.28 -29.82
CA LEU A 208 9.30 9.17 -28.70
C LEU A 208 10.57 8.41 -29.08
N GLY A 209 10.45 7.28 -29.77
CA GLY A 209 11.58 6.51 -30.26
C GLY A 209 12.43 7.28 -31.28
N ALA A 210 11.80 8.01 -32.22
CA ALA A 210 12.47 8.81 -33.21
C ALA A 210 13.23 10.01 -32.63
N GLU A 211 12.72 10.57 -31.51
CA GLU A 211 13.33 11.70 -30.81
C GLU A 211 14.37 11.27 -29.76
N GLY A 212 14.52 9.96 -29.52
CA GLY A 212 15.45 9.41 -28.55
C GLY A 212 14.96 9.55 -27.10
N CYS A 213 13.65 9.78 -26.91
CA CYS A 213 12.98 9.87 -25.60
C CYS A 213 12.37 8.55 -25.15
N GLY A 214 12.34 7.55 -26.02
CA GLY A 214 11.80 6.21 -25.76
C GLY A 214 12.62 5.14 -26.49
N ASP A 215 12.44 3.88 -26.09
CA ASP A 215 13.12 2.74 -26.70
C ASP A 215 12.36 2.31 -27.98
N PRO A 216 12.95 2.47 -29.17
CA PRO A 216 12.29 2.12 -30.43
C PRO A 216 12.05 0.60 -30.57
N ASP A 217 12.80 -0.23 -29.84
CA ASP A 217 12.68 -1.67 -29.87
C ASP A 217 11.59 -2.18 -28.89
N ASN A 218 11.09 -1.28 -28.02
CA ASN A 218 10.04 -1.56 -27.06
C ASN A 218 8.88 -0.55 -27.15
N TRP A 219 8.18 -0.54 -28.27
CA TRP A 219 6.97 0.28 -28.51
C TRP A 219 7.16 1.79 -28.31
N GLY A 220 8.42 2.26 -28.25
CA GLY A 220 8.78 3.63 -27.91
C GLY A 220 8.50 4.00 -26.46
N ASP A 221 8.42 3.03 -25.57
CA ASP A 221 8.26 3.27 -24.13
C ASP A 221 9.46 4.04 -23.58
N ARG A 222 9.22 4.93 -22.63
CA ARG A 222 10.28 5.59 -21.87
C ARG A 222 10.95 4.59 -20.95
N THR A 223 12.21 4.82 -20.65
CA THR A 223 13.00 3.97 -19.75
C THR A 223 13.44 4.74 -18.53
N ILE A 224 13.57 4.03 -17.42
CA ILE A 224 14.15 4.53 -16.17
C ILE A 224 14.95 3.41 -15.51
N SER A 225 16.13 3.73 -14.97
CA SER A 225 16.89 2.85 -14.08
C SER A 225 16.68 3.31 -12.65
N VAL A 226 16.15 2.43 -11.81
CA VAL A 226 15.94 2.66 -10.39
C VAL A 226 17.11 2.07 -9.63
N GLY A 227 17.85 2.89 -8.89
CA GLY A 227 18.95 2.49 -8.02
C GLY A 227 18.59 2.64 -6.55
N GLU A 228 19.44 2.12 -5.67
CA GLU A 228 19.37 2.42 -4.24
C GLU A 228 19.55 3.92 -4.02
N GLU A 229 18.79 4.50 -3.10
CA GLU A 229 19.01 5.89 -2.66
C GLU A 229 20.33 5.96 -1.89
N ASP A 230 21.20 6.97 -2.20
CA ASP A 230 22.49 7.22 -1.54
C ASP A 230 22.31 7.95 -0.17
#